data_407768227ed7ae4bfda52a8f500f71a7
#
_entry.id   407768227ed7ae4bfda52a8f500f71a7
#
_cell.length_a   1.000
_cell.length_b   1.000
_cell.length_c   1.000
_cell.angle_alpha   90.00
_cell.angle_beta   90.00
_cell.angle_gamma   90.00
#
_symmetry.space_group_name_H-M   'P 1'
#
loop_
_entity.id
_entity.type
_entity.pdbx_description
1 polymer ?
#
loop_
_entity_poly.entity_id
_entity_poly.type
_entity_poly.pdbx_seq_one_letter_code
_entity_poly.pdbx_strand_id
1 'polypeptide(L)' 'MAKLADIAYSQLRDQILSGRLVHGERLAEEELAETLGISRTPVREALRRLASEGLVE' A
#
# COMPACT_ATOMS: atom_id res chain seq x y z
N MET A 1 7.79 -12.50 -13.35
CA MET A 1 8.21 -11.96 -12.05
C MET A 1 7.34 -10.78 -11.66
N ALA A 2 6.84 -10.75 -10.43
CA ALA A 2 5.99 -9.64 -9.99
C ALA A 2 6.81 -8.37 -9.81
N LYS A 3 6.24 -7.23 -10.20
CA LYS A 3 6.87 -5.93 -9.95
C LYS A 3 6.76 -5.58 -8.48
N LEU A 4 7.67 -4.74 -7.98
CA LEU A 4 7.63 -4.28 -6.59
C LEU A 4 6.29 -3.63 -6.25
N ALA A 5 5.69 -2.90 -7.20
CA ALA A 5 4.38 -2.29 -6.99
C ALA A 5 3.29 -3.34 -6.77
N ASP A 6 3.37 -4.48 -7.46
CA ASP A 6 2.41 -5.57 -7.28
C ASP A 6 2.58 -6.22 -5.91
N ILE A 7 3.81 -6.38 -5.46
CA ILE A 7 4.11 -6.93 -4.13
C ILE A 7 3.61 -5.97 -3.05
N ALA A 8 3.89 -4.68 -3.21
CA ALA A 8 3.44 -3.66 -2.28
C ALA A 8 1.90 -3.61 -2.22
N TYR A 9 1.26 -3.66 -3.38
CA TYR A 9 -0.20 -3.68 -3.47
C TYR A 9 -0.79 -4.84 -2.70
N SER A 10 -0.28 -6.04 -2.93
CA SER A 10 -0.76 -7.26 -2.26
C SER A 10 -0.62 -7.16 -0.75
N GLN A 11 0.54 -6.72 -0.27
CA GLN A 11 0.80 -6.62 1.17
C GLN A 11 -0.07 -5.55 1.83
N LEU A 12 -0.19 -4.40 1.19
CA LEU A 12 -1.01 -3.30 1.73
C LEU A 12 -2.49 -3.67 1.71
N ARG A 13 -2.95 -4.31 0.66
CA ARG A 13 -4.32 -4.77 0.55
C ARG A 13 -4.66 -5.74 1.68
N ASP A 14 -3.76 -6.70 1.94
CA ASP A 14 -3.96 -7.66 3.02
C ASP A 14 -4.03 -6.97 4.38
N GLN A 15 -3.20 -5.96 4.62
CA GLN A 15 -3.21 -5.22 5.87
C GLN A 15 -4.50 -4.43 6.05
N ILE A 16 -5.02 -3.85 4.98
CA ILE A 16 -6.28 -3.11 5.03
C ILE A 16 -7.44 -4.05 5.31
N LEU A 17 -7.50 -5.17 4.59
CA LEU A 17 -8.58 -6.14 4.75
C LEU A 17 -8.54 -6.86 6.09
N SER A 18 -7.36 -7.02 6.68
CA SER A 18 -7.22 -7.65 8.00
C SER A 18 -7.43 -6.68 9.15
N GLY A 19 -7.62 -5.38 8.86
CA GLY A 19 -7.83 -4.37 9.88
C GLY A 19 -6.56 -3.79 10.50
N ARG A 20 -5.39 -4.16 9.99
CA ARG A 20 -4.12 -3.60 10.47
C ARG A 20 -3.92 -2.16 10.03
N LEU A 21 -4.45 -1.82 8.86
CA LEU A 21 -4.49 -0.45 8.37
C LEU A 21 -5.96 -0.07 8.26
N VAL A 22 -6.33 1.04 8.87
CA VAL A 22 -7.72 1.48 8.91
C VAL A 22 -8.10 2.13 7.59
N HIS A 23 -9.23 1.69 7.01
CA HIS A 23 -9.77 2.29 5.80
C HIS A 23 -10.06 3.77 6.04
N GLY A 24 -9.62 4.62 5.12
CA GLY A 24 -9.78 6.07 5.23
C GLY A 24 -8.69 6.76 6.04
N GLU A 25 -7.81 6.00 6.68
CA GLU A 25 -6.68 6.57 7.39
C GLU A 25 -5.63 7.07 6.40
N ARG A 26 -5.05 8.22 6.70
CA ARG A 26 -4.00 8.76 5.86
C ARG A 26 -2.73 7.93 6.03
N LEU A 27 -2.27 7.34 4.95
CA LEU A 27 -1.10 6.49 4.96
C LEU A 27 0.11 7.26 4.46
N ALA A 28 1.19 7.24 5.25
CA ALA A 28 2.44 7.89 4.88
C ALA A 28 3.27 6.96 4.00
N GLU A 29 3.53 7.35 2.77
CA GLU A 29 4.31 6.57 1.81
C GLU A 29 5.67 6.18 2.39
N GLU A 30 6.33 7.10 3.06
CA GLU A 30 7.64 6.89 3.63
C GLU A 30 7.65 5.79 4.70
N GLU A 31 6.68 5.83 5.60
CA GLU A 31 6.57 4.82 6.65
C GLU A 31 6.25 3.45 6.09
N LEU A 32 5.38 3.39 5.10
CA LEU A 32 5.02 2.14 4.46
C LEU A 32 6.20 1.57 3.68
N ALA A 33 6.96 2.41 3.00
CA ALA A 33 8.16 1.98 2.29
C ALA A 33 9.18 1.37 3.24
N GLU A 34 9.38 2.01 4.40
CA GLU A 34 10.28 1.51 5.44
C GLU A 34 9.81 0.15 5.95
N THR A 35 8.53 0.04 6.27
CA THR A 35 7.94 -1.19 6.79
C THR A 35 8.07 -2.34 5.79
N LEU A 36 7.86 -2.06 4.51
CA LEU A 36 7.95 -3.08 3.46
C LEU A 36 9.37 -3.32 2.98
N GLY A 37 10.31 -2.45 3.33
CA GLY A 37 11.70 -2.59 2.92
C GLY A 37 11.93 -2.30 1.44
N ILE A 38 11.13 -1.41 0.84
CA ILE A 38 11.23 -1.04 -0.56
C ILE A 38 11.22 0.48 -0.71
N SER A 39 11.47 0.97 -1.93
CA SER A 39 11.44 2.41 -2.20
C SER A 39 10.00 2.95 -2.19
N ARG A 40 9.87 4.27 -2.17
CA ARG A 40 8.57 4.94 -2.10
C ARG A 40 7.78 4.83 -3.40
N THR A 41 8.45 4.77 -4.54
CA THR A 41 7.78 4.74 -5.84
C THR A 41 6.80 3.57 -5.99
N PRO A 42 7.20 2.31 -5.74
CA PRO A 42 6.23 1.20 -5.83
C PRO A 42 5.13 1.30 -4.77
N VAL A 43 5.43 1.88 -3.60
CA VAL A 43 4.41 2.11 -2.58
C VAL A 43 3.37 3.10 -3.08
N ARG A 44 3.83 4.20 -3.70
CA ARG A 44 2.93 5.22 -4.26
C ARG A 44 2.02 4.63 -5.33
N GLU A 45 2.57 3.83 -6.23
CA GLU A 45 1.79 3.16 -7.28
C GLU A 45 0.74 2.23 -6.68
N ALA A 46 1.13 1.47 -5.65
CA ALA A 46 0.22 0.57 -4.96
C ALA A 46 -0.91 1.34 -4.28
N LEU A 47 -0.59 2.46 -3.62
CA LEU A 47 -1.60 3.28 -2.97
C LEU A 47 -2.57 3.91 -3.95
N ARG A 48 -2.09 4.34 -5.12
CA ARG A 48 -2.97 4.85 -6.18
C ARG A 48 -3.95 3.80 -6.64
N ARG A 49 -3.48 2.57 -6.80
CA ARG A 49 -4.32 1.46 -7.20
C ARG A 49 -5.37 1.16 -6.14
N LEU A 50 -4.97 1.13 -4.86
CA LEU A 50 -5.89 0.90 -3.76
C LEU A 50 -6.93 2.02 -3.65
N ALA A 51 -6.52 3.26 -3.89
CA ALA A 51 -7.43 4.40 -3.88
C ALA A 51 -8.47 4.28 -5.00
N SER A 52 -8.05 3.84 -6.18
CA SER A 52 -8.98 3.65 -7.30
C SER A 52 -9.99 2.55 -7.01
N GLU A 53 -9.66 1.63 -6.12
CA GLU A 53 -10.55 0.55 -5.69
C GLU A 53 -11.39 0.93 -4.46
N GLY A 54 -11.20 2.14 -3.93
CA GLY A 54 -11.94 2.61 -2.77
C GLY A 54 -11.45 2.06 -1.44
N LEU A 55 -10.28 1.42 -1.40
CA LEU A 55 -9.75 0.81 -0.18
C LEU A 55 -8.96 1.80 0.69
N VAL A 56 -8.43 2.86 0.09
CA VAL A 56 -7.76 3.96 0.80
C VAL A 56 -8.19 5.27 0.20
N GLU A 57 -7.96 6.36 0.92
CA GLU A 57 -8.25 7.70 0.43
C GLU A 57 -7.05 8.32 -0.31
#